data_a914d0cec183dee0af4240dd0daba9c3
#
_entry.id   a914d0cec183dee0af4240dd0daba9c3
#
_cell.length_a   1.000
_cell.length_b   1.000
_cell.length_c   1.000
_cell.angle_alpha   90.00
_cell.angle_beta   90.00
_cell.angle_gamma   90.00
#
_symmetry.space_group_name_H-M   'P 1'
#
loop_
_entity.id
_entity.type
_entity.pdbx_description
1 polymer ?
#
loop_
_entity_poly.entity_id
_entity_poly.type
_entity_poly.pdbx_seq_one_letter_code
_entity_poly.pdbx_strand_id
1 'polypeptide(L)'
;SDINNQIDLRSDSIQIFQHSFTKGVYDHEISQDRFHSIFIQYGILKINDVTYYTGDFLIVDSEVSLGIEIMSETKLFEIISLIKLPYKTYAEIHNIS
;
A
#
# COMPACT_ATOMS: atom_id res chain seq x y z
N SER A 1 21.30 2.15 3.87
CA SER A 1 21.25 2.07 3.73
C SER A 1 20.94 1.76 3.62
N ASP A 2 21.04 1.57 3.53
CA ASP A 2 20.90 1.36 3.31
C ASP A 2 20.40 0.69 3.04
N ILE A 3 20.10 0.12 3.08
CA ILE A 3 19.77 -0.34 2.83
C ILE A 3 19.26 -0.47 2.45
N ASN A 4 19.15 -0.42 2.49
CA ASN A 4 18.82 -0.23 2.00
C ASN A 4 18.86 -0.06 1.28
N ASN A 5 19.09 0.08 1.10
CA ASN A 5 19.31 0.46 0.34
C ASN A 5 19.58 0.20 -0.59
N GLN A 6 19.68 -0.43 -0.85
CA GLN A 6 19.85 -0.67 -1.58
C GLN A 6 19.58 -0.81 -2.62
N ILE A 7 19.32 -0.99 -2.67
CA ILE A 7 18.90 -1.46 -3.58
C ILE A 7 19.16 -0.84 -4.76
N ASP A 8 19.20 -0.43 -5.23
CA ASP A 8 19.37 -0.01 -6.31
C ASP A 8 19.69 1.21 -6.45
N LEU A 9 20.05 1.43 -6.90
CA LEU A 9 20.47 2.44 -7.27
C LEU A 9 19.56 3.35 -7.62
N ARG A 10 18.54 3.07 -7.85
CA ARG A 10 17.57 3.91 -8.07
C ARG A 10 16.87 4.01 -6.87
N SER A 11 17.44 4.15 -5.72
CA SER A 11 16.81 4.15 -4.41
C SER A 11 15.87 5.32 -4.25
N ASP A 12 16.10 6.41 -4.95
CA ASP A 12 15.18 7.53 -4.84
C ASP A 12 13.87 7.28 -5.59
N SER A 13 13.76 6.23 -6.35
CA SER A 13 12.53 5.90 -7.04
C SER A 13 11.71 4.85 -6.28
N ILE A 14 12.22 4.36 -5.16
CA ILE A 14 11.53 3.37 -4.35
C ILE A 14 11.58 3.79 -2.90
N GLN A 15 10.43 3.84 -2.26
CA GLN A 15 10.33 4.13 -0.83
C GLN A 15 9.54 3.02 -0.18
N ILE A 16 9.97 2.60 1.00
CA ILE A 16 9.32 1.51 1.72
C ILE A 16 8.99 1.99 3.12
N PHE A 17 7.73 1.84 3.48
CA PHE A 17 7.24 2.24 4.80
C PHE A 17 6.53 1.07 5.46
N GLN A 18 6.61 1.02 6.77
CA GLN A 18 5.79 0.10 7.56
C GLN A 18 4.83 0.94 8.38
N HIS A 19 3.56 0.62 8.29
CA HIS A 19 2.51 1.34 9.01
C HIS A 19 1.83 0.43 10.01
N SER A 20 1.49 0.98 11.16
CA SER A 20 0.70 0.29 12.17
C SER A 20 -0.53 1.11 12.44
N PHE A 21 -1.69 0.48 12.39
CA PHE A 21 -2.96 1.15 12.61
C PHE A 21 -3.76 0.44 13.67
N THR A 22 -4.44 1.21 14.49
CA THR A 22 -5.46 0.66 15.37
C THR A 22 -6.81 0.81 14.67
N LYS A 23 -7.82 0.15 15.20
CA LYS A 23 -9.16 0.21 14.63
C LYS A 23 -9.61 1.66 14.46
N GLY A 24 -10.15 1.97 13.31
CA GLY A 24 -10.59 3.33 13.01
C GLY A 24 -10.63 3.58 11.53
N VAL A 25 -10.90 4.83 11.17
CA VAL A 25 -10.98 5.25 9.78
C VAL A 25 -9.88 6.25 9.51
N TYR A 26 -9.15 6.06 8.41
CA TYR A 26 -8.00 6.88 8.07
C TYR A 26 -8.04 7.29 6.63
N ASP A 27 -7.51 8.48 6.34
CA ASP A 27 -7.28 8.92 4.98
C ASP A 27 -5.78 8.81 4.72
N HIS A 28 -5.40 8.10 3.69
CA HIS A 28 -4.01 7.86 3.36
C HIS A 28 -3.71 8.51 2.02
N GLU A 29 -2.70 9.36 2.00
CA GLU A 29 -2.35 10.08 0.78
C GLU A 29 -1.66 9.18 -0.20
N ILE A 30 -2.02 9.33 -1.47
CA ILE A 30 -1.44 8.57 -2.57
C ILE A 30 -0.84 9.56 -3.55
N SER A 31 0.42 9.36 -3.89
CA SER A 31 1.09 10.17 -4.91
C SER A 31 0.58 9.76 -6.28
N GLN A 32 0.04 10.70 -7.03
CA GLN A 32 -0.60 10.37 -8.30
C GLN A 32 0.36 9.89 -9.38
N ASP A 33 1.63 10.23 -9.27
CA ASP A 33 2.61 9.82 -10.26
C ASP A 33 3.40 8.61 -9.82
N ARG A 34 2.90 7.88 -8.82
CA ARG A 34 3.59 6.72 -8.28
C ARG A 34 2.60 5.57 -8.12
N PHE A 35 3.14 4.37 -8.04
CA PHE A 35 2.36 3.20 -7.66
C PHE A 35 2.60 2.93 -6.18
N HIS A 36 1.51 2.72 -5.47
CA HIS A 36 1.57 2.39 -4.04
C HIS A 36 1.19 0.92 -3.90
N SER A 37 2.15 0.10 -3.53
CA SER A 37 1.94 -1.33 -3.32
C SER A 37 1.82 -1.57 -1.83
N ILE A 38 0.74 -2.20 -1.41
CA ILE A 38 0.44 -2.41 -0.01
C ILE A 38 0.35 -3.91 0.25
N PHE A 39 1.17 -4.37 1.19
CA PHE A 39 1.14 -5.77 1.64
C PHE A 39 0.65 -5.79 3.08
N ILE A 40 -0.42 -6.53 3.34
CA ILE A 40 -0.97 -6.62 4.68
C ILE A 40 -0.24 -7.70 5.42
N GLN A 41 0.60 -7.30 6.36
CA GLN A 41 1.39 -8.22 7.15
C GLN A 41 0.50 -8.97 8.10
N TYR A 42 -0.41 -8.28 8.77
CA TYR A 42 -1.50 -8.91 9.50
C TYR A 42 -2.60 -7.88 9.74
N GLY A 43 -3.81 -8.36 9.91
CA GLY A 43 -4.93 -7.51 10.22
C GLY A 43 -6.03 -7.63 9.18
N ILE A 44 -7.01 -6.75 9.32
CA ILE A 44 -8.16 -6.71 8.44
C ILE A 44 -8.48 -5.26 8.18
N LEU A 45 -8.63 -4.91 6.92
CA LEU A 45 -8.98 -3.55 6.56
C LEU A 45 -9.93 -3.56 5.37
N LYS A 46 -10.58 -2.43 5.16
CA LYS A 46 -11.57 -2.28 4.12
C LYS A 46 -11.25 -1.04 3.32
N ILE A 47 -11.26 -1.17 2.00
CA ILE A 47 -11.06 -0.07 1.07
C ILE A 47 -12.12 -0.20 0.00
N ASN A 48 -12.89 0.86 -0.23
CA ASN A 48 -13.95 0.86 -1.26
C ASN A 48 -14.91 -0.32 -1.09
N ASP A 49 -15.31 -0.58 0.15
CA ASP A 49 -16.25 -1.65 0.48
C ASP A 49 -15.74 -3.06 0.22
N VAL A 50 -14.45 -3.20 -0.05
CA VAL A 50 -13.83 -4.51 -0.19
C VAL A 50 -12.94 -4.77 1.01
N THR A 51 -13.07 -5.93 1.60
CA THR A 51 -12.29 -6.30 2.78
C THR A 51 -11.04 -7.07 2.36
N TYR A 52 -9.93 -6.67 2.96
CA TYR A 52 -8.63 -7.29 2.70
C TYR A 52 -8.07 -7.84 3.99
N TYR A 53 -7.31 -8.91 3.88
CA TYR A 53 -6.85 -9.68 5.03
C TYR A 53 -5.35 -9.88 5.01
N THR A 54 -4.83 -10.40 6.10
CA THR A 54 -3.43 -10.80 6.20
C THR A 54 -2.99 -11.55 4.96
N GLY A 55 -1.88 -11.12 4.38
CA GLY A 55 -1.30 -11.74 3.20
C GLY A 55 -1.75 -11.15 1.88
N ASP A 56 -2.75 -10.28 1.90
CA ASP A 56 -3.20 -9.66 0.65
C ASP A 56 -2.21 -8.61 0.18
N PHE A 57 -2.09 -8.50 -1.13
CA PHE A 57 -1.23 -7.52 -1.78
C PHE A 57 -2.07 -6.68 -2.72
N LEU A 58 -1.99 -5.36 -2.57
CA LEU A 58 -2.78 -4.44 -3.36
C LEU A 58 -1.90 -3.46 -4.07
N ILE A 59 -2.31 -3.01 -5.23
CA ILE A 59 -1.66 -1.89 -5.90
C ILE A 59 -2.69 -0.80 -6.08
N VAL A 60 -2.33 0.40 -5.63
CA VAL A 60 -3.18 1.57 -5.71
C VAL A 60 -2.53 2.58 -6.64
N ASP A 61 -3.28 3.05 -7.61
CA ASP A 61 -2.80 4.13 -8.46
C ASP A 61 -3.96 5.06 -8.76
N SER A 62 -3.63 6.22 -9.25
CA SER A 62 -4.63 7.18 -9.72
C SER A 62 -5.57 7.71 -8.66
N GLU A 63 -5.25 7.52 -7.39
CA GLU A 63 -6.02 8.08 -6.30
C GLU A 63 -5.26 9.24 -5.67
N VAL A 64 -6.00 10.21 -5.14
CA VAL A 64 -5.37 11.29 -4.40
C VAL A 64 -5.29 10.91 -2.94
N SER A 65 -6.32 10.34 -2.42
CA SER A 65 -6.31 9.84 -1.06
C SER A 65 -7.17 8.60 -1.00
N LEU A 66 -6.84 7.72 -0.09
CA LEU A 66 -7.47 6.43 0.03
C LEU A 66 -8.10 6.33 1.39
N GLY A 67 -9.41 6.16 1.43
CA GLY A 67 -10.12 5.94 2.68
C GLY A 67 -9.93 4.50 3.10
N ILE A 68 -9.37 4.31 4.27
CA ILE A 68 -9.10 2.98 4.81
C ILE A 68 -9.84 2.81 6.12
N GLU A 69 -10.65 1.78 6.21
CA GLU A 69 -11.29 1.45 7.46
C GLU A 69 -10.55 0.26 8.07
N ILE A 70 -9.94 0.46 9.21
CA ILE A 70 -9.18 -0.59 9.89
C ILE A 70 -10.13 -1.30 10.83
N MET A 71 -10.34 -2.59 10.59
CA MET A 71 -11.31 -3.38 11.33
C MET A 71 -10.73 -3.95 12.60
N SER A 72 -9.42 -4.21 12.60
CA SER A 72 -8.70 -4.68 13.78
C SER A 72 -7.29 -4.16 13.66
N GLU A 73 -6.50 -4.29 14.72
CA GLU A 73 -5.11 -3.84 14.67
C GLU A 73 -4.44 -4.42 13.42
N THR A 74 -3.81 -3.56 12.64
CA THR A 74 -3.27 -3.93 11.33
C THR A 74 -1.87 -3.38 11.16
N LYS A 75 -1.02 -4.19 10.56
CA LYS A 75 0.33 -3.78 10.19
C LYS A 75 0.50 -4.08 8.72
N LEU A 76 1.00 -3.10 7.99
CA LEU A 76 1.19 -3.27 6.56
C LEU A 76 2.48 -2.61 6.10
N PHE A 77 2.97 -3.05 4.96
CA PHE A 77 4.08 -2.40 4.28
C PHE A 77 3.54 -1.68 3.06
N GLU A 78 4.06 -0.49 2.83
CA GLU A 78 3.72 0.27 1.64
C GLU A 78 5.00 0.53 0.87
N ILE A 79 4.99 0.20 -0.41
CA ILE A 79 6.12 0.42 -1.30
C ILE A 79 5.66 1.42 -2.36
N ILE A 80 6.34 2.54 -2.41
CA ILE A 80 6.01 3.60 -3.37
C ILE A 80 7.08 3.58 -4.45
N SER A 81 6.68 3.41 -5.70
CA SER A 81 7.62 3.25 -6.79
C SER A 81 7.12 3.91 -8.06
N LEU A 82 8.04 4.11 -9.00
CA LEU A 82 7.70 4.67 -10.31
C LEU A 82 7.10 3.60 -11.22
N ILE A 83 7.37 2.36 -10.95
CA ILE A 83 6.89 1.27 -11.78
C ILE A 83 6.01 0.34 -10.96
N LYS A 84 5.10 -0.31 -11.65
CA LYS A 84 4.20 -1.28 -11.04
C LYS A 84 4.98 -2.55 -10.75
N LEU A 85 4.85 -3.06 -9.53
CA LEU A 85 5.57 -4.26 -9.14
C LEU A 85 4.94 -5.48 -9.81
N PRO A 86 5.75 -6.45 -10.25
CA PRO A 86 5.25 -7.58 -11.01
C PRO A 86 4.79 -8.74 -10.14
N TYR A 87 3.70 -8.55 -9.42
CA TYR A 87 3.12 -9.64 -8.65
C TYR A 87 2.00 -10.28 -9.43
N LYS A 88 1.81 -11.54 -9.23
CA LYS A 88 0.79 -12.29 -9.95
C LYS A 88 -0.55 -12.33 -9.26
N THR A 89 -0.56 -12.18 -7.94
CA THR A 89 -1.80 -12.33 -7.19
C THR A 89 -2.05 -11.11 -6.36
N TYR A 90 -2.35 -10.01 -6.99
CA TYR A 90 -2.65 -8.79 -6.27
C TYR A 90 -3.99 -8.23 -6.74
N ALA A 91 -4.56 -7.41 -5.90
CA ALA A 91 -5.73 -6.62 -6.27
C ALA A 91 -5.28 -5.24 -6.68
N GLU A 92 -5.90 -4.67 -7.68
CA GLU A 92 -5.62 -3.31 -8.10
C GLU A 92 -6.79 -2.43 -7.73
N ILE A 93 -6.48 -1.27 -7.19
CA ILE A 93 -7.48 -0.30 -6.82
C ILE A 93 -7.26 0.94 -7.67
N HIS A 94 -8.31 1.35 -8.37
CA HIS A 94 -8.26 2.52 -9.22
C HIS A 94 -9.36 3.48 -8.81
N ASN A 95 -9.14 4.76 -9.10
CA ASN A 95 -10.12 5.76 -8.72
C ASN A 95 -11.41 5.63 -9.51
N ILE A 96 -11.41 4.90 -10.58
CA ILE A 96 -12.60 4.72 -11.37
C ILE A 96 -13.29 3.40 -11.10
N SER A 97 -12.74 2.56 -10.29
CA SER A 97 -13.31 1.23 -10.06
C SER A 97 -14.31 1.19 -8.92
#